data_0fb8222f50bb54ed761f932635ec37e9
#
_entry.id   0fb8222f50bb54ed761f932635ec37e9
#
_cell.length_a   1.000
_cell.length_b   1.000
_cell.length_c   1.000
_cell.angle_alpha   90.00
_cell.angle_beta   90.00
_cell.angle_gamma   90.00
#
_symmetry.space_group_name_H-M   'P 1'
#
loop_
_entity.id
_entity.type
_entity.pdbx_description
1 polymer ?
#
loop_
_entity_poly.entity_id
_entity_poly.type
_entity_poly.pdbx_seq_one_letter_code
_entity_poly.pdbx_strand_id
1 'polypeptide(L)'
;MLITLLIIAVTCIVSFVAFNNARLMDDLILWPPAIEKKKEYHRLVTYGLIHADFYHLLFNMITLFFFGRAMEPRYAAHLGSTGFLLFYIGALVVSILPTFLANRHNPNYRSLGASGAVSAVLFAFILWMPWARMVVFVIPMPAIVYAVLYVANSIWMDRQGTDNVNHSAHLWGAAYGIAFTLIMQPDLFSHFLSELARPRF
;
A
#
# COMPACT_ATOMS: atom_id res chain seq x y z
N MET A 1 2.27 -13.53 -11.69
CA MET A 1 0.91 -12.96 -11.78
C MET A 1 -0.13 -13.63 -10.88
N LEU A 2 0.14 -14.85 -10.45
CA LEU A 2 -0.77 -15.62 -9.60
C LEU A 2 -0.94 -14.99 -8.20
N ILE A 3 0.14 -14.49 -7.60
CA ILE A 3 0.11 -13.91 -6.24
C ILE A 3 -0.71 -12.61 -6.21
N THR A 4 -0.52 -11.72 -7.19
CA THR A 4 -1.31 -10.48 -7.30
C THR A 4 -2.81 -10.79 -7.38
N LEU A 5 -3.20 -11.74 -8.24
CA LEU A 5 -4.60 -12.13 -8.38
C LEU A 5 -5.15 -12.80 -7.11
N LEU A 6 -4.34 -13.60 -6.44
CA LEU A 6 -4.72 -14.24 -5.17
C LEU A 6 -4.98 -13.20 -4.08
N ILE A 7 -4.09 -12.21 -3.92
CA ILE A 7 -4.26 -11.13 -2.95
C ILE A 7 -5.56 -10.35 -3.27
N ILE A 8 -5.80 -10.00 -4.53
CA ILE A 8 -7.02 -9.30 -4.96
C ILE A 8 -8.25 -10.13 -4.64
N ALA A 9 -8.25 -11.42 -5.03
CA ALA A 9 -9.41 -12.29 -4.80
C ALA A 9 -9.74 -12.42 -3.31
N VAL A 10 -8.73 -12.72 -2.46
CA VAL A 10 -8.91 -12.83 -1.01
C VAL A 10 -9.41 -11.52 -0.43
N THR A 11 -8.80 -10.38 -0.80
CA THR A 11 -9.20 -9.06 -0.30
C THR A 11 -10.63 -8.71 -0.71
N CYS A 12 -11.02 -8.96 -1.95
CA CYS A 12 -12.40 -8.76 -2.41
C CYS A 12 -13.39 -9.61 -1.62
N ILE A 13 -13.14 -10.91 -1.51
CA ILE A 13 -14.04 -11.84 -0.79
C ILE A 13 -14.21 -11.38 0.67
N VAL A 14 -13.10 -11.12 1.38
CA VAL A 14 -13.15 -10.72 2.79
C VAL A 14 -13.86 -9.37 2.96
N SER A 15 -13.57 -8.37 2.11
CA SER A 15 -14.23 -7.06 2.15
C SER A 15 -15.73 -7.16 1.88
N PHE A 16 -16.15 -7.91 0.86
CA PHE A 16 -17.60 -8.08 0.56
C PHE A 16 -18.36 -8.77 1.69
N VAL A 17 -17.75 -9.77 2.33
CA VAL A 17 -18.36 -10.39 3.52
C VAL A 17 -18.41 -9.40 4.68
N ALA A 18 -17.34 -8.63 4.91
CA ALA A 18 -17.26 -7.68 6.00
C ALA A 18 -18.23 -6.49 5.86
N PHE A 19 -18.58 -6.06 4.64
CA PHE A 19 -19.59 -5.00 4.41
C PHE A 19 -20.95 -5.29 5.06
N ASN A 20 -21.30 -6.56 5.19
CA ASN A 20 -22.58 -6.99 5.79
C ASN A 20 -22.38 -7.73 7.13
N ASN A 21 -21.16 -7.74 7.68
CA ASN A 21 -20.83 -8.47 8.90
C ASN A 21 -19.98 -7.59 9.83
N ALA A 22 -20.66 -6.83 10.69
CA ALA A 22 -20.02 -5.93 11.64
C ALA A 22 -19.05 -6.64 12.60
N ARG A 23 -19.32 -7.90 12.96
CA ARG A 23 -18.43 -8.69 13.82
C ARG A 23 -17.12 -9.00 13.09
N LEU A 24 -17.17 -9.46 11.83
CA LEU A 24 -15.99 -9.72 11.03
C LEU A 24 -15.18 -8.43 10.82
N MET A 25 -15.87 -7.31 10.54
CA MET A 25 -15.24 -6.00 10.43
C MET A 25 -14.47 -5.64 11.70
N ASP A 26 -15.08 -5.78 12.88
CA ASP A 26 -14.46 -5.48 14.17
C ASP A 26 -13.31 -6.45 14.52
N ASP A 27 -13.41 -7.72 14.15
CA ASP A 27 -12.37 -8.72 14.38
C ASP A 27 -11.11 -8.50 13.52
N LEU A 28 -11.23 -7.88 12.34
CA LEU A 28 -10.13 -7.70 11.40
C LEU A 28 -9.52 -6.30 11.40
N ILE A 29 -10.28 -5.27 11.80
CA ILE A 29 -9.85 -3.86 11.77
C ILE A 29 -8.63 -3.64 12.67
N LEU A 30 -7.73 -2.74 12.26
CA LEU A 30 -6.67 -2.27 13.15
C LEU A 30 -7.29 -1.55 14.34
N TRP A 31 -7.18 -2.15 15.50
CA TRP A 31 -7.55 -1.56 16.78
C TRP A 31 -6.36 -1.63 17.73
N PRO A 32 -5.61 -0.54 17.91
CA PRO A 32 -4.37 -0.54 18.68
C PRO A 32 -4.50 -1.10 20.10
N PRO A 33 -5.55 -0.79 20.90
CA PRO A 33 -5.71 -1.38 22.23
C PRO A 33 -5.87 -2.91 22.25
N ALA A 34 -6.46 -3.52 21.21
CA ALA A 34 -6.55 -4.98 21.12
C ALA A 34 -5.17 -5.61 20.88
N ILE A 35 -4.36 -4.97 20.03
CA ILE A 35 -2.98 -5.41 19.78
C ILE A 35 -2.14 -5.29 21.06
N GLU A 36 -2.22 -4.16 21.75
CA GLU A 36 -1.42 -3.88 22.94
C GLU A 36 -1.80 -4.79 24.12
N LYS A 37 -3.11 -4.86 24.45
CA LYS A 37 -3.60 -5.54 25.66
C LYS A 37 -3.89 -7.02 25.45
N LYS A 38 -4.46 -7.38 24.28
CA LYS A 38 -4.89 -8.77 23.99
C LYS A 38 -3.92 -9.54 23.11
N LYS A 39 -2.84 -8.87 22.59
CA LYS A 39 -1.84 -9.46 21.71
C LYS A 39 -2.42 -9.93 20.34
N GLU A 40 -3.46 -9.26 19.86
CA GLU A 40 -4.13 -9.58 18.59
C GLU A 40 -3.29 -9.06 17.39
N TYR A 41 -2.04 -9.54 17.25
CA TYR A 41 -1.08 -9.10 16.25
C TYR A 41 -1.51 -9.34 14.79
N HIS A 42 -2.44 -10.28 14.57
CA HIS A 42 -3.02 -10.52 13.25
C HIS A 42 -3.61 -9.23 12.64
N ARG A 43 -4.11 -8.31 13.46
CA ARG A 43 -4.68 -7.03 13.03
C ARG A 43 -3.68 -6.13 12.30
N LEU A 44 -2.37 -6.36 12.45
CA LEU A 44 -1.33 -5.66 11.67
C LEU A 44 -1.29 -6.08 10.20
N VAL A 45 -1.99 -7.15 9.84
CA VAL A 45 -2.11 -7.66 8.46
C VAL A 45 -3.58 -7.65 8.00
N THR A 46 -4.49 -8.13 8.85
CA THR A 46 -5.89 -8.34 8.46
C THR A 46 -6.66 -7.06 8.18
N TYR A 47 -6.24 -5.92 8.73
CA TYR A 47 -6.82 -4.62 8.44
C TYR A 47 -6.76 -4.27 6.94
N GLY A 48 -5.74 -4.80 6.23
CA GLY A 48 -5.57 -4.63 4.78
C GLY A 48 -6.50 -5.51 3.94
N LEU A 49 -7.23 -6.46 4.54
CA LEU A 49 -8.21 -7.31 3.85
C LEU A 49 -9.63 -6.72 3.84
N ILE A 50 -9.86 -5.66 4.61
CA ILE A 50 -11.18 -5.02 4.74
C ILE A 50 -11.12 -3.55 4.32
N HIS A 51 -12.22 -3.04 3.79
CA HIS A 51 -12.33 -1.68 3.28
C HIS A 51 -13.60 -0.99 3.82
N ALA A 52 -13.60 0.36 3.83
CA ALA A 52 -14.71 1.14 4.36
C ALA A 52 -15.96 1.02 3.47
N ASP A 53 -15.75 1.01 2.16
CA ASP A 53 -16.80 0.98 1.14
C ASP A 53 -16.29 0.36 -0.17
N PHE A 54 -17.22 0.22 -1.12
CA PHE A 54 -16.95 -0.36 -2.43
C PHE A 54 -15.92 0.43 -3.25
N TYR A 55 -15.97 1.78 -3.22
CA TYR A 55 -15.03 2.60 -4.00
C TYR A 55 -13.61 2.53 -3.43
N HIS A 56 -13.49 2.51 -2.12
CA HIS A 56 -12.21 2.31 -1.44
C HIS A 56 -11.57 0.96 -1.83
N LEU A 57 -12.36 -0.13 -1.81
CA LEU A 57 -11.93 -1.44 -2.30
C LEU A 57 -11.54 -1.39 -3.77
N LEU A 58 -12.40 -0.84 -4.62
CA LEU A 58 -12.23 -0.81 -6.07
C LEU A 58 -10.92 -0.12 -6.47
N PHE A 59 -10.65 1.08 -5.94
CA PHE A 59 -9.44 1.84 -6.28
C PHE A 59 -8.17 1.13 -5.80
N ASN A 60 -8.19 0.51 -4.61
CA ASN A 60 -7.05 -0.29 -4.15
C ASN A 60 -6.81 -1.50 -5.07
N MET A 61 -7.85 -2.23 -5.44
CA MET A 61 -7.72 -3.45 -6.27
C MET A 61 -7.33 -3.14 -7.71
N ILE A 62 -7.85 -2.07 -8.31
CA ILE A 62 -7.43 -1.59 -9.63
C ILE A 62 -5.94 -1.23 -9.61
N THR A 63 -5.52 -0.45 -8.63
CA THR A 63 -4.11 -0.05 -8.48
C THR A 63 -3.22 -1.28 -8.30
N LEU A 64 -3.59 -2.19 -7.39
CA LEU A 64 -2.85 -3.43 -7.18
C LEU A 64 -2.81 -4.31 -8.42
N PHE A 65 -3.90 -4.38 -9.19
CA PHE A 65 -3.94 -5.16 -10.42
C PHE A 65 -2.91 -4.68 -11.44
N PHE A 66 -2.87 -3.38 -11.72
CA PHE A 66 -1.94 -2.84 -12.72
C PHE A 66 -0.48 -2.88 -12.25
N PHE A 67 -0.21 -2.37 -11.06
CA PHE A 67 1.16 -2.26 -10.57
C PHE A 67 1.69 -3.56 -9.95
N GLY A 68 0.84 -4.35 -9.31
CA GLY A 68 1.21 -5.67 -8.81
C GLY A 68 1.61 -6.62 -9.95
N ARG A 69 0.86 -6.62 -11.06
CA ARG A 69 1.25 -7.39 -12.26
C ARG A 69 2.62 -7.00 -12.81
N ALA A 70 2.93 -5.72 -12.78
CA ALA A 70 4.21 -5.23 -13.25
C ALA A 70 5.36 -5.59 -12.30
N MET A 71 5.09 -5.61 -10.99
CA MET A 71 6.11 -5.81 -9.96
C MET A 71 6.31 -7.27 -9.55
N GLU A 72 5.26 -8.10 -9.52
CA GLU A 72 5.36 -9.52 -9.11
C GLU A 72 6.47 -10.30 -9.84
N PRO A 73 6.62 -10.22 -11.19
CA PRO A 73 7.72 -10.92 -11.87
C PRO A 73 9.10 -10.45 -11.44
N ARG A 74 9.26 -9.16 -11.15
CA ARG A 74 10.54 -8.57 -10.69
C ARG A 74 10.92 -9.10 -9.31
N TYR A 75 9.99 -9.14 -8.39
CA TYR A 75 10.21 -9.71 -7.06
C TYR A 75 10.43 -11.22 -7.12
N ALA A 76 9.71 -11.93 -7.99
CA ALA A 76 9.89 -13.37 -8.17
C ALA A 76 11.28 -13.71 -8.72
N ALA A 77 11.83 -12.88 -9.61
CA ALA A 77 13.18 -13.08 -10.15
C ALA A 77 14.29 -12.97 -9.10
N HIS A 78 14.12 -12.16 -8.06
CA HIS A 78 15.12 -11.93 -7.02
C HIS A 78 14.89 -12.75 -5.75
N LEU A 79 13.63 -13.00 -5.39
CA LEU A 79 13.24 -13.57 -4.09
C LEU A 79 12.46 -14.89 -4.22
N GLY A 80 12.32 -15.42 -5.45
CA GLY A 80 11.51 -16.60 -5.74
C GLY A 80 10.01 -16.32 -5.80
N SER A 81 9.22 -17.35 -6.07
CA SER A 81 7.79 -17.24 -6.36
C SER A 81 6.94 -16.56 -5.27
N THR A 82 7.37 -16.60 -4.03
CA THR A 82 6.69 -15.98 -2.88
C THR A 82 7.20 -14.56 -2.55
N GLY A 83 8.23 -14.07 -3.26
CA GLY A 83 8.88 -12.79 -2.96
C GLY A 83 7.93 -11.60 -2.96
N PHE A 84 7.01 -11.54 -3.91
CA PHE A 84 6.01 -10.48 -3.97
C PHE A 84 5.01 -10.55 -2.80
N LEU A 85 4.63 -11.75 -2.35
CA LEU A 85 3.75 -11.92 -1.19
C LEU A 85 4.45 -11.44 0.10
N LEU A 86 5.72 -11.80 0.29
CA LEU A 86 6.51 -11.35 1.44
C LEU A 86 6.67 -9.82 1.45
N PHE A 87 6.96 -9.24 0.28
CA PHE A 87 6.99 -7.78 0.13
C PHE A 87 5.66 -7.13 0.51
N TYR A 88 4.53 -7.66 0.01
CA TYR A 88 3.20 -7.11 0.24
C TYR A 88 2.77 -7.21 1.72
N ILE A 89 3.00 -8.36 2.37
CA ILE A 89 2.73 -8.53 3.80
C ILE A 89 3.63 -7.62 4.64
N GLY A 90 4.92 -7.52 4.30
CA GLY A 90 5.84 -6.58 4.95
C GLY A 90 5.39 -5.13 4.78
N ALA A 91 4.87 -4.76 3.61
CA ALA A 91 4.31 -3.44 3.35
C ALA A 91 3.09 -3.15 4.22
N LEU A 92 2.16 -4.10 4.41
CA LEU A 92 1.03 -3.95 5.33
C LEU A 92 1.52 -3.63 6.75
N VAL A 93 2.46 -4.42 7.26
CA VAL A 93 2.97 -4.25 8.63
C VAL A 93 3.73 -2.94 8.79
N VAL A 94 4.69 -2.66 7.91
CA VAL A 94 5.58 -1.49 8.06
C VAL A 94 4.82 -0.18 7.84
N SER A 95 3.91 -0.12 6.87
CA SER A 95 3.14 1.09 6.60
C SER A 95 2.25 1.51 7.76
N ILE A 96 1.70 0.56 8.50
CA ILE A 96 0.77 0.86 9.61
C ILE A 96 1.45 1.02 10.96
N LEU A 97 2.70 0.57 11.10
CA LEU A 97 3.40 0.53 12.37
C LEU A 97 3.53 1.91 13.05
N PRO A 98 3.90 3.01 12.33
CA PRO A 98 3.96 4.34 12.96
C PRO A 98 2.60 4.81 13.47
N THR A 99 1.55 4.58 12.70
CA THR A 99 0.17 4.89 13.12
C THR A 99 -0.26 4.08 14.35
N PHE A 100 0.06 2.78 14.37
CA PHE A 100 -0.18 1.92 15.53
C PHE A 100 0.52 2.46 16.78
N LEU A 101 1.82 2.78 16.67
CA LEU A 101 2.61 3.29 17.80
C LEU A 101 2.08 4.63 18.34
N ALA A 102 1.70 5.54 17.45
CA ALA A 102 1.12 6.83 17.81
C ALA A 102 -0.25 6.71 18.52
N ASN A 103 -1.02 5.68 18.16
CA ASN A 103 -2.40 5.49 18.65
C ASN A 103 -2.57 4.30 19.61
N ARG A 104 -1.49 3.70 20.11
CA ARG A 104 -1.54 2.46 20.92
C ARG A 104 -2.41 2.57 22.17
N HIS A 105 -2.59 3.76 22.70
CA HIS A 105 -3.41 4.02 23.88
C HIS A 105 -4.76 4.69 23.58
N ASN A 106 -5.05 4.98 22.30
CA ASN A 106 -6.30 5.62 21.88
C ASN A 106 -7.41 4.56 21.65
N PRO A 107 -8.42 4.46 22.55
CA PRO A 107 -9.46 3.44 22.43
C PRO A 107 -10.39 3.66 21.23
N ASN A 108 -10.45 4.89 20.73
CA ASN A 108 -11.35 5.29 19.63
C ASN A 108 -10.70 5.16 18.25
N TYR A 109 -9.38 4.94 18.17
CA TYR A 109 -8.70 4.86 16.91
C TYR A 109 -9.00 3.53 16.20
N ARG A 110 -9.36 3.61 14.94
CA ARG A 110 -9.57 2.49 14.03
C ARG A 110 -8.96 2.82 12.67
N SER A 111 -8.39 1.83 12.00
CA SER A 111 -7.89 1.97 10.63
C SER A 111 -8.10 0.69 9.82
N LEU A 112 -8.35 0.83 8.53
CA LEU A 112 -8.56 -0.29 7.61
C LEU A 112 -8.16 0.09 6.19
N GLY A 113 -7.96 -0.92 5.34
CA GLY A 113 -7.66 -0.76 3.92
C GLY A 113 -6.24 -1.15 3.54
N ALA A 114 -6.07 -1.63 2.32
CA ALA A 114 -4.80 -2.10 1.76
C ALA A 114 -3.88 -0.96 1.30
N SER A 115 -4.32 0.30 1.37
CA SER A 115 -3.72 1.43 0.65
C SER A 115 -2.26 1.70 0.98
N GLY A 116 -1.80 1.42 2.22
CA GLY A 116 -0.38 1.49 2.58
C GLY A 116 0.48 0.52 1.78
N ALA A 117 0.06 -0.75 1.66
CA ALA A 117 0.77 -1.75 0.86
C ALA A 117 0.63 -1.48 -0.65
N VAL A 118 -0.53 -0.99 -1.10
CA VAL A 118 -0.74 -0.58 -2.49
C VAL A 118 0.18 0.59 -2.86
N SER A 119 0.38 1.55 -1.94
CA SER A 119 1.36 2.63 -2.11
C SER A 119 2.78 2.10 -2.23
N ALA A 120 3.15 1.08 -1.45
CA ALA A 120 4.47 0.44 -1.57
C ALA A 120 4.69 -0.18 -2.96
N VAL A 121 3.70 -0.89 -3.49
CA VAL A 121 3.76 -1.48 -4.84
C VAL A 121 3.88 -0.40 -5.91
N LEU A 122 3.10 0.67 -5.79
CA LEU A 122 3.12 1.79 -6.72
C LEU A 122 4.47 2.51 -6.73
N PHE A 123 5.03 2.82 -5.56
CA PHE A 123 6.31 3.52 -5.48
C PHE A 123 7.50 2.64 -5.88
N ALA A 124 7.43 1.33 -5.65
CA ALA A 124 8.37 0.38 -6.24
C ALA A 124 8.30 0.40 -7.78
N PHE A 125 7.11 0.46 -8.37
CA PHE A 125 6.93 0.59 -9.82
C PHE A 125 7.53 1.90 -10.36
N ILE A 126 7.26 3.03 -9.69
CA ILE A 126 7.77 4.36 -10.10
C ILE A 126 9.30 4.39 -10.08
N LEU A 127 9.92 3.71 -9.13
CA LEU A 127 11.38 3.58 -9.05
C LEU A 127 11.97 2.87 -10.28
N TRP A 128 11.26 1.86 -10.82
CA TRP A 128 11.65 1.15 -12.03
C TRP A 128 11.36 1.92 -13.32
N MET A 129 10.22 2.63 -13.36
CA MET A 129 9.68 3.23 -14.58
C MET A 129 9.12 4.64 -14.30
N PRO A 130 9.99 5.63 -13.97
CA PRO A 130 9.54 6.96 -13.54
C PRO A 130 8.75 7.72 -14.62
N TRP A 131 9.03 7.48 -15.89
CA TRP A 131 8.34 8.13 -17.01
C TRP A 131 7.20 7.31 -17.61
N ALA A 132 6.85 6.17 -16.99
CA ALA A 132 5.69 5.41 -17.45
C ALA A 132 4.43 6.30 -17.42
N ARG A 133 3.66 6.25 -18.50
CA ARG A 133 2.38 6.98 -18.55
C ARG A 133 1.35 6.25 -17.72
N MET A 134 0.77 6.95 -16.77
CA MET A 134 -0.32 6.50 -15.93
C MET A 134 -1.56 7.35 -16.21
N VAL A 135 -2.73 6.75 -16.12
CA VAL A 135 -4.00 7.49 -16.13
C VAL A 135 -4.52 7.53 -14.70
N VAL A 136 -4.54 8.71 -14.12
CA VAL A 136 -5.07 8.96 -12.76
C VAL A 136 -6.44 9.59 -12.91
N PHE A 137 -7.49 8.84 -12.58
CA PHE A 137 -8.87 9.10 -12.96
C PHE A 137 -9.03 9.17 -14.47
N VAL A 138 -8.95 10.36 -15.07
CA VAL A 138 -9.03 10.60 -16.52
C VAL A 138 -7.83 11.40 -17.05
N ILE A 139 -6.88 11.74 -16.17
CA ILE A 139 -5.76 12.61 -16.50
C ILE A 139 -4.53 11.74 -16.77
N PRO A 140 -4.00 11.72 -18.00
CA PRO A 140 -2.73 11.06 -18.28
C PRO A 140 -1.56 11.88 -17.72
N MET A 141 -0.66 11.23 -16.98
CA MET A 141 0.55 11.88 -16.47
C MET A 141 1.70 10.88 -16.30
N PRO A 142 2.96 11.35 -16.29
CA PRO A 142 4.10 10.51 -15.93
C PRO A 142 4.04 10.04 -14.48
N ALA A 143 4.48 8.82 -14.22
CA ALA A 143 4.44 8.22 -12.89
C ALA A 143 5.20 9.02 -11.82
N ILE A 144 6.33 9.63 -12.21
CA ILE A 144 7.12 10.49 -11.28
C ILE A 144 6.36 11.78 -10.91
N VAL A 145 5.61 12.36 -11.83
CA VAL A 145 4.77 13.56 -11.55
C VAL A 145 3.68 13.17 -10.56
N TYR A 146 3.03 12.03 -10.80
CA TYR A 146 2.05 11.50 -9.85
C TYR A 146 2.66 11.25 -8.46
N ALA A 147 3.87 10.69 -8.38
CA ALA A 147 4.55 10.45 -7.10
C ALA A 147 4.74 11.74 -6.31
N VAL A 148 5.20 12.82 -6.96
CA VAL A 148 5.38 14.13 -6.31
C VAL A 148 4.06 14.68 -5.79
N LEU A 149 3.01 14.65 -6.62
CA LEU A 149 1.67 15.11 -6.23
C LEU A 149 1.08 14.27 -5.10
N TYR A 150 1.27 12.95 -5.16
CA TYR A 150 0.80 12.01 -4.14
C TYR A 150 1.45 12.28 -2.78
N VAL A 151 2.77 12.42 -2.74
CA VAL A 151 3.51 12.71 -1.50
C VAL A 151 3.14 14.07 -0.95
N ALA A 152 3.11 15.11 -1.80
CA ALA A 152 2.75 16.47 -1.39
C ALA A 152 1.32 16.53 -0.82
N ASN A 153 0.35 15.90 -1.50
CA ASN A 153 -1.02 15.80 -1.03
C ASN A 153 -1.12 15.01 0.28
N SER A 154 -0.44 13.86 0.39
CA SER A 154 -0.48 13.04 1.60
C SER A 154 0.10 13.80 2.80
N ILE A 155 1.21 14.52 2.64
CA ILE A 155 1.79 15.34 3.72
C ILE A 155 0.82 16.48 4.11
N TRP A 156 0.20 17.12 3.13
CA TRP A 156 -0.71 18.23 3.37
C TRP A 156 -1.97 17.77 4.11
N MET A 157 -2.59 16.68 3.65
CA MET A 157 -3.79 16.11 4.26
C MET A 157 -3.52 15.51 5.66
N ASP A 158 -2.37 14.86 5.87
CA ASP A 158 -1.96 14.34 7.18
C ASP A 158 -1.87 15.48 8.23
N ARG A 159 -1.39 16.65 7.80
CA ARG A 159 -1.34 17.85 8.67
C ARG A 159 -2.70 18.47 8.94
N GLN A 160 -3.61 18.40 7.97
CA GLN A 160 -4.97 18.96 8.12
C GLN A 160 -5.85 18.10 9.03
N GLY A 161 -5.73 16.79 8.98
CA GLY A 161 -6.54 15.86 9.78
C GLY A 161 -8.04 15.98 9.51
N THR A 162 -8.42 16.37 8.29
CA THR A 162 -9.82 16.72 7.94
C THR A 162 -10.61 15.56 7.37
N ASP A 163 -9.94 14.46 7.03
CA ASP A 163 -10.57 13.26 6.48
C ASP A 163 -10.24 12.00 7.33
N ASN A 164 -10.86 10.88 6.97
CA ASN A 164 -10.66 9.59 7.63
C ASN A 164 -9.59 8.73 6.94
N VAL A 165 -8.76 9.32 6.08
CA VAL A 165 -7.70 8.62 5.35
C VAL A 165 -6.42 8.59 6.18
N ASN A 166 -5.80 7.44 6.31
CA ASN A 166 -4.52 7.30 6.99
C ASN A 166 -3.36 7.66 6.04
N HIS A 167 -3.13 8.97 5.86
CA HIS A 167 -2.07 9.50 4.99
C HIS A 167 -0.67 9.12 5.48
N SER A 168 -0.48 9.00 6.79
CA SER A 168 0.77 8.48 7.36
C SER A 168 1.08 7.07 6.85
N ALA A 169 0.09 6.16 6.84
CA ALA A 169 0.31 4.81 6.31
C ALA A 169 0.63 4.81 4.80
N HIS A 170 0.08 5.74 4.02
CA HIS A 170 0.42 5.92 2.61
C HIS A 170 1.89 6.32 2.42
N LEU A 171 2.37 7.29 3.18
CA LEU A 171 3.76 7.78 3.12
C LEU A 171 4.75 6.70 3.57
N TRP A 172 4.48 6.01 4.67
CA TRP A 172 5.32 4.93 5.15
C TRP A 172 5.31 3.71 4.21
N GLY A 173 4.17 3.44 3.58
CA GLY A 173 4.07 2.44 2.52
C GLY A 173 4.96 2.79 1.32
N ALA A 174 4.87 4.02 0.83
CA ALA A 174 5.72 4.52 -0.26
C ALA A 174 7.21 4.41 0.09
N ALA A 175 7.60 4.85 1.29
CA ALA A 175 8.98 4.76 1.78
C ALA A 175 9.46 3.30 1.87
N TYR A 176 8.62 2.39 2.40
CA TYR A 176 8.93 0.96 2.44
C TYR A 176 9.12 0.39 1.03
N GLY A 177 8.23 0.72 0.10
CA GLY A 177 8.31 0.26 -1.29
C GLY A 177 9.62 0.63 -1.95
N ILE A 178 10.06 1.88 -1.78
CA ILE A 178 11.36 2.36 -2.27
C ILE A 178 12.50 1.63 -1.56
N ALA A 179 12.53 1.64 -0.23
CA ALA A 179 13.63 1.11 0.56
C ALA A 179 13.82 -0.40 0.32
N PHE A 180 12.74 -1.18 0.39
CA PHE A 180 12.81 -2.63 0.16
C PHE A 180 13.31 -2.96 -1.25
N THR A 181 12.81 -2.24 -2.26
CA THR A 181 13.20 -2.47 -3.65
C THR A 181 14.68 -2.14 -3.89
N LEU A 182 15.20 -1.06 -3.28
CA LEU A 182 16.62 -0.71 -3.36
C LEU A 182 17.51 -1.68 -2.59
N ILE A 183 17.06 -2.21 -1.45
CA ILE A 183 17.79 -3.26 -0.71
C ILE A 183 17.87 -4.54 -1.55
N MET A 184 16.76 -4.91 -2.19
CA MET A 184 16.68 -6.08 -3.08
C MET A 184 17.56 -5.91 -4.33
N GLN A 185 17.61 -4.70 -4.89
CA GLN A 185 18.37 -4.39 -6.11
C GLN A 185 19.00 -2.99 -6.02
N PRO A 186 20.22 -2.89 -5.44
CA PRO A 186 20.91 -1.61 -5.23
C PRO A 186 21.17 -0.81 -6.52
N ASP A 187 21.49 -1.50 -7.63
CA ASP A 187 21.76 -0.87 -8.93
C ASP A 187 20.57 -0.09 -9.50
N LEU A 188 19.38 -0.37 -8.98
CA LEU A 188 18.16 0.33 -9.40
C LEU A 188 18.20 1.83 -9.06
N PHE A 189 18.95 2.23 -8.04
CA PHE A 189 19.11 3.66 -7.73
C PHE A 189 19.82 4.40 -8.87
N SER A 190 20.91 3.86 -9.39
CA SER A 190 21.63 4.44 -10.53
C SER A 190 20.76 4.44 -11.80
N HIS A 191 20.01 3.35 -12.03
CA HIS A 191 19.03 3.28 -13.12
C HIS A 191 17.99 4.38 -13.00
N PHE A 192 17.36 4.54 -11.84
CA PHE A 192 16.36 5.58 -11.57
C PHE A 192 16.89 6.99 -11.86
N LEU A 193 18.10 7.32 -11.37
CA LEU A 193 18.71 8.63 -11.64
C LEU A 193 18.98 8.84 -13.12
N SER A 194 19.44 7.80 -13.82
CA SER A 194 19.69 7.88 -15.27
C SER A 194 18.40 8.07 -16.08
N GLU A 195 17.31 7.41 -15.68
CA GLU A 195 15.99 7.60 -16.31
C GLU A 195 15.44 9.00 -16.02
N LEU A 196 15.58 9.54 -14.80
CA LEU A 196 15.16 10.90 -14.49
C LEU A 196 15.87 11.96 -15.35
N ALA A 197 17.15 11.73 -15.67
CA ALA A 197 17.92 12.63 -16.54
C ALA A 197 17.50 12.59 -18.03
N ARG A 198 16.65 11.62 -18.40
CA ARG A 198 16.21 11.40 -19.80
C ARG A 198 14.67 11.38 -19.87
N PRO A 199 14.01 12.52 -19.67
CA PRO A 199 12.54 12.56 -19.65
C PRO A 199 11.96 12.08 -21.01
N ARG A 200 10.94 11.23 -20.92
CA ARG A 200 10.21 10.68 -22.06
C ARG A 200 8.76 11.14 -21.95
N PHE A 201 8.41 12.18 -22.70
CA PHE A 201 7.04 12.73 -22.73
C PHE A 201 6.19 12.08 -23.82
#